data_3393fdf860176be888e7faf65e1d6634
#
_entry.id   3393fdf860176be888e7faf65e1d6634
#
_cell.length_a   1.000
_cell.length_b   1.000
_cell.length_c   1.000
_cell.angle_alpha   90.00
_cell.angle_beta   90.00
_cell.angle_gamma   90.00
#
_symmetry.space_group_name_H-M   'P 1'
#
loop_
_entity.id
_entity.type
_entity.pdbx_description
1 polymer ?
#
loop_
_entity_poly.entity_id
_entity_poly.type
_entity_poly.pdbx_seq_one_letter_code
_entity_poly.pdbx_strand_id
1 'polypeptide(L)'
;MKTPFLAYSASQRLAALAKSPVDFFQSGCLTPDRIHSYRSLEEGMMLSYATERVDEEVLHALEDLANEAELGKKMEEMQRGEIVNQIEGWPGENRPALHTACRDLFGTPQSSIPAYQAAEFSRKELEKIGNFLEKTSLDRK
;
A
#
# COMPACT_ATOMS: atom_id res chain seq x y z
N MET A 1 -3.38 18.23 -15.64
CA MET A 1 -4.50 18.18 -14.66
C MET A 1 -4.64 16.76 -14.20
N LYS A 2 -4.62 16.49 -12.88
CA LYS A 2 -4.91 15.14 -12.35
C LYS A 2 -6.41 14.89 -12.44
N THR A 3 -6.81 13.72 -12.92
CA THR A 3 -8.23 13.33 -12.97
C THR A 3 -8.79 13.26 -11.55
N PRO A 4 -9.89 13.95 -11.21
CA PRO A 4 -10.52 13.82 -9.91
C PRO A 4 -10.96 12.38 -9.66
N PHE A 5 -10.84 11.89 -8.43
CA PHE A 5 -11.16 10.51 -8.08
C PHE A 5 -12.57 10.08 -8.55
N LEU A 6 -13.57 10.92 -8.37
CA LEU A 6 -14.95 10.64 -8.79
C LEU A 6 -15.18 10.68 -10.30
N ALA A 7 -14.19 11.12 -11.08
CA ALA A 7 -14.27 11.12 -12.54
C ALA A 7 -13.78 9.82 -13.18
N TYR A 8 -13.14 8.94 -12.42
CA TYR A 8 -12.82 7.61 -12.92
C TYR A 8 -14.08 6.77 -13.12
N SER A 9 -14.17 6.04 -14.23
CA SER A 9 -15.32 5.18 -14.52
C SER A 9 -15.45 4.07 -13.48
N ALA A 10 -14.35 3.50 -13.05
CA ALA A 10 -14.29 2.49 -12.02
C ALA A 10 -14.79 3.00 -10.64
N SER A 11 -14.50 4.24 -10.26
CA SER A 11 -15.03 4.79 -9.00
C SER A 11 -16.53 5.00 -9.05
N GLN A 12 -17.09 5.38 -10.21
CA GLN A 12 -18.55 5.47 -10.40
C GLN A 12 -19.21 4.09 -10.33
N ARG A 13 -18.58 3.06 -10.92
CA ARG A 13 -19.02 1.67 -10.84
C ARG A 13 -19.02 1.18 -9.39
N LEU A 14 -17.93 1.40 -8.66
CA LEU A 14 -17.84 1.06 -7.24
C LEU A 14 -18.91 1.77 -6.39
N ALA A 15 -19.19 3.03 -6.66
CA ALA A 15 -20.26 3.78 -5.98
C ALA A 15 -21.66 3.20 -6.28
N ALA A 16 -21.86 2.62 -7.46
CA ALA A 16 -23.10 1.92 -7.80
C ALA A 16 -23.19 0.56 -7.05
N LEU A 17 -22.14 -0.23 -7.05
CA LEU A 17 -22.04 -1.52 -6.37
C LEU A 17 -22.22 -1.39 -4.84
N ALA A 18 -21.70 -0.31 -4.25
CA ALA A 18 -21.83 -0.02 -2.81
C ALA A 18 -23.29 0.17 -2.34
N LYS A 19 -24.25 0.36 -3.25
CA LYS A 19 -25.68 0.46 -2.90
C LYS A 19 -26.31 -0.89 -2.57
N SER A 20 -25.71 -1.99 -3.05
CA SER A 20 -26.18 -3.35 -2.82
C SER A 20 -24.99 -4.28 -2.50
N PRO A 21 -24.30 -4.07 -1.36
CA PRO A 21 -23.13 -4.86 -1.01
C PRO A 21 -23.52 -6.30 -0.64
N VAL A 22 -22.54 -7.22 -0.71
CA VAL A 22 -22.71 -8.59 -0.26
C VAL A 22 -23.27 -8.63 1.16
N ASP A 23 -24.36 -9.38 1.36
CA ASP A 23 -25.02 -9.55 2.66
C ASP A 23 -24.67 -10.91 3.26
N PHE A 24 -23.80 -10.95 4.24
CA PHE A 24 -23.38 -12.18 4.93
C PHE A 24 -24.40 -12.75 5.91
N PHE A 25 -25.49 -12.05 6.17
CA PHE A 25 -26.61 -12.61 6.94
C PHE A 25 -27.45 -13.59 6.11
N GLN A 26 -27.29 -13.58 4.78
CA GLN A 26 -27.89 -14.58 3.93
C GLN A 26 -27.15 -15.92 4.04
N SER A 27 -27.89 -17.01 4.16
CA SER A 27 -27.32 -18.36 4.23
C SER A 27 -26.54 -18.68 2.93
N GLY A 28 -25.36 -19.26 3.08
CA GLY A 28 -24.52 -19.69 1.95
C GLY A 28 -23.59 -18.62 1.37
N CYS A 29 -23.55 -17.40 1.91
CA CYS A 29 -22.60 -16.39 1.45
C CYS A 29 -21.17 -16.64 1.93
N LEU A 30 -20.99 -17.18 3.13
CA LEU A 30 -19.67 -17.52 3.67
C LEU A 30 -19.43 -19.02 3.60
N THR A 31 -18.93 -19.49 2.49
CA THR A 31 -18.63 -20.92 2.22
C THR A 31 -17.15 -21.22 2.42
N PRO A 32 -16.77 -22.51 2.62
CA PRO A 32 -15.35 -22.91 2.60
C PRO A 32 -14.63 -22.49 1.31
N ASP A 33 -15.30 -22.59 0.16
CA ASP A 33 -14.73 -22.20 -1.14
C ASP A 33 -14.44 -20.69 -1.19
N ARG A 34 -15.36 -19.87 -0.69
CA ARG A 34 -15.13 -18.42 -0.59
C ARG A 34 -13.94 -18.11 0.32
N ILE A 35 -13.85 -18.74 1.51
CA ILE A 35 -12.74 -18.56 2.43
C ILE A 35 -11.41 -18.94 1.77
N HIS A 36 -11.42 -19.94 0.91
CA HIS A 36 -10.24 -20.38 0.20
C HIS A 36 -9.87 -19.48 -0.98
N SER A 37 -10.86 -18.98 -1.72
CA SER A 37 -10.64 -18.17 -2.94
C SER A 37 -10.33 -16.71 -2.63
N TYR A 38 -10.94 -16.14 -1.57
CA TYR A 38 -10.76 -14.73 -1.21
C TYR A 38 -9.56 -14.54 -0.27
N ARG A 39 -8.39 -14.93 -0.75
CA ARG A 39 -7.10 -14.75 -0.07
C ARG A 39 -6.00 -14.48 -1.08
N SER A 40 -4.99 -13.72 -0.67
CA SER A 40 -3.74 -13.53 -1.40
C SER A 40 -2.59 -13.97 -0.52
N LEU A 41 -1.61 -14.64 -1.09
CA LEU A 41 -0.39 -15.10 -0.42
C LEU A 41 0.81 -14.53 -1.16
N GLU A 42 1.51 -13.60 -0.52
CA GLU A 42 2.71 -12.95 -1.07
C GLU A 42 3.77 -12.79 0.02
N GLU A 43 5.02 -13.03 -0.32
CA GLU A 43 6.18 -12.85 0.59
C GLU A 43 6.00 -13.53 1.97
N GLY A 44 5.35 -14.70 2.01
CA GLY A 44 5.06 -15.43 3.25
C GLY A 44 3.94 -14.81 4.12
N MET A 45 3.29 -13.75 3.65
CA MET A 45 2.13 -13.14 4.30
C MET A 45 0.85 -13.56 3.60
N MET A 46 -0.17 -13.89 4.38
CA MET A 46 -1.50 -14.20 3.85
C MET A 46 -2.49 -13.10 4.24
N LEU A 47 -3.08 -12.47 3.22
CA LEU A 47 -4.23 -11.59 3.37
C LEU A 47 -5.50 -12.38 3.09
N SER A 48 -6.39 -12.51 4.07
CA SER A 48 -7.72 -13.08 3.87
C SER A 48 -8.76 -11.96 3.90
N TYR A 49 -9.57 -11.89 2.85
CA TYR A 49 -10.64 -10.90 2.69
C TYR A 49 -11.99 -11.55 2.40
N ALA A 50 -12.15 -12.82 2.76
CA ALA A 50 -13.39 -13.57 2.56
C ALA A 50 -14.60 -12.98 3.32
N THR A 51 -14.34 -12.25 4.40
CA THR A 51 -15.36 -11.57 5.23
C THR A 51 -15.62 -10.13 4.80
N GLU A 52 -14.88 -9.62 3.83
CA GLU A 52 -15.14 -8.30 3.25
C GLU A 52 -16.35 -8.36 2.32
N ARG A 53 -17.13 -7.26 2.28
CA ARG A 53 -18.34 -7.16 1.46
C ARG A 53 -18.03 -6.94 -0.01
N VAL A 54 -17.19 -7.81 -0.57
CA VAL A 54 -16.72 -7.79 -1.96
C VAL A 54 -17.10 -9.09 -2.66
N ASP A 55 -17.39 -9.00 -3.93
CA ASP A 55 -17.54 -10.11 -4.85
C ASP A 55 -16.61 -9.92 -6.05
N GLU A 56 -16.69 -10.80 -7.04
CA GLU A 56 -15.84 -10.71 -8.24
C GLU A 56 -16.07 -9.40 -9.01
N GLU A 57 -17.28 -8.87 -9.01
CA GLU A 57 -17.59 -7.63 -9.70
C GLU A 57 -16.94 -6.43 -9.03
N VAL A 58 -16.95 -6.40 -7.70
CA VAL A 58 -16.25 -5.38 -6.90
C VAL A 58 -14.74 -5.49 -7.07
N LEU A 59 -14.19 -6.72 -7.06
CA LEU A 59 -12.75 -6.94 -7.25
C LEU A 59 -12.29 -6.45 -8.62
N HIS A 60 -13.01 -6.77 -9.69
CA HIS A 60 -12.71 -6.25 -11.03
C HIS A 60 -12.81 -4.72 -11.09
N ALA A 61 -13.81 -4.13 -10.45
CA ALA A 61 -13.92 -2.67 -10.42
C ALA A 61 -12.78 -1.99 -9.62
N LEU A 62 -12.25 -2.64 -8.59
CA LEU A 62 -11.07 -2.18 -7.86
C LEU A 62 -9.80 -2.30 -8.72
N GLU A 63 -9.65 -3.37 -9.49
CA GLU A 63 -8.56 -3.53 -10.45
C GLU A 63 -8.61 -2.46 -11.55
N ASP A 64 -9.79 -2.24 -12.13
CA ASP A 64 -10.01 -1.18 -13.11
C ASP A 64 -9.62 0.20 -12.52
N LEU A 65 -10.01 0.48 -11.27
CA LEU A 65 -9.65 1.72 -10.60
C LEU A 65 -8.13 1.85 -10.39
N ALA A 66 -7.47 0.77 -10.03
CA ALA A 66 -6.01 0.76 -9.87
C ALA A 66 -5.31 1.09 -11.19
N ASN A 67 -5.82 0.53 -12.31
CA ASN A 67 -5.32 0.78 -13.66
C ASN A 67 -5.62 2.21 -14.13
N GLU A 68 -6.86 2.69 -14.01
CA GLU A 68 -7.24 4.07 -14.37
C GLU A 68 -6.46 5.11 -13.56
N ALA A 69 -6.18 4.82 -12.29
CA ALA A 69 -5.41 5.69 -11.41
C ALA A 69 -3.89 5.56 -11.58
N GLU A 70 -3.41 4.69 -12.46
CA GLU A 70 -1.98 4.38 -12.66
C GLU A 70 -1.28 4.02 -11.32
N LEU A 71 -1.93 3.19 -10.47
CA LEU A 71 -1.45 2.92 -9.11
C LEU A 71 -0.02 2.39 -9.08
N GLY A 72 0.31 1.42 -9.93
CA GLY A 72 1.67 0.83 -10.00
C GLY A 72 2.72 1.89 -10.30
N LYS A 73 2.47 2.73 -11.32
CA LYS A 73 3.38 3.82 -11.68
C LYS A 73 3.56 4.83 -10.54
N LYS A 74 2.48 5.22 -9.85
CA LYS A 74 2.55 6.13 -8.70
C LYS A 74 3.32 5.54 -7.53
N MET A 75 3.22 4.23 -7.31
CA MET A 75 4.03 3.55 -6.30
C MET A 75 5.53 3.59 -6.64
N GLU A 76 5.88 3.35 -7.91
CA GLU A 76 7.27 3.49 -8.37
C GLU A 76 7.78 4.93 -8.23
N GLU A 77 6.98 5.93 -8.61
CA GLU A 77 7.30 7.35 -8.45
C GLU A 77 7.53 7.68 -6.97
N MET A 78 6.68 7.18 -6.07
CA MET A 78 6.84 7.36 -4.62
C MET A 78 8.14 6.71 -4.11
N GLN A 79 8.45 5.49 -4.55
CA GLN A 79 9.69 4.80 -4.16
C GLN A 79 10.94 5.54 -4.66
N ARG A 80 10.86 6.20 -5.82
CA ARG A 80 11.94 7.08 -6.33
C ARG A 80 12.05 8.41 -5.62
N GLY A 81 11.13 8.72 -4.70
CA GLY A 81 11.12 9.97 -3.96
C GLY A 81 10.50 11.14 -4.73
N GLU A 82 9.64 10.85 -5.68
CA GLU A 82 8.83 11.88 -6.33
C GLU A 82 7.68 12.32 -5.41
N ILE A 83 7.22 13.55 -5.60
CA ILE A 83 6.11 14.08 -4.81
C ILE A 83 4.79 13.64 -5.42
N VAL A 84 4.19 12.59 -4.88
CA VAL A 84 2.94 11.99 -5.41
C VAL A 84 1.68 12.43 -4.64
N ASN A 85 1.83 13.01 -3.45
CA ASN A 85 0.75 13.34 -2.52
C ASN A 85 0.22 14.78 -2.66
N GLN A 86 0.40 15.41 -3.82
CA GLN A 86 -0.12 16.75 -4.08
C GLN A 86 -1.64 16.71 -4.33
N ILE A 87 -2.37 17.51 -3.56
CA ILE A 87 -3.79 17.78 -3.77
C ILE A 87 -3.93 19.20 -4.31
N GLU A 88 -4.45 19.35 -5.52
CA GLU A 88 -4.63 20.65 -6.15
C GLU A 88 -5.58 21.54 -5.31
N GLY A 89 -5.17 22.77 -5.04
CA GLY A 89 -5.95 23.74 -4.26
C GLY A 89 -5.85 23.59 -2.73
N TRP A 90 -5.06 22.63 -2.23
CA TRP A 90 -4.83 22.44 -0.79
C TRP A 90 -3.34 22.55 -0.46
N PRO A 91 -2.98 23.18 0.69
CA PRO A 91 -1.61 23.20 1.16
C PRO A 91 -1.20 21.78 1.56
N GLY A 92 -0.43 21.13 0.70
CA GLY A 92 0.20 19.84 0.98
C GLY A 92 1.61 20.04 1.55
N GLU A 93 2.18 19.00 2.14
CA GLU A 93 3.56 19.05 2.64
C GLU A 93 4.60 19.19 1.53
N ASN A 94 4.24 18.93 0.28
CA ASN A 94 5.09 19.00 -0.92
C ASN A 94 6.47 18.37 -0.73
N ARG A 95 6.52 17.23 -0.04
CA ARG A 95 7.75 16.49 0.22
C ARG A 95 7.62 15.03 -0.21
N PRO A 96 8.74 14.37 -0.57
CA PRO A 96 8.73 12.95 -0.87
C PRO A 96 8.30 12.09 0.31
N ALA A 97 7.55 11.02 0.05
CA ALA A 97 7.17 10.00 1.05
C ALA A 97 8.21 8.87 1.05
N LEU A 98 9.39 9.13 1.64
CA LEU A 98 10.55 8.22 1.60
C LEU A 98 10.60 7.18 2.73
N HIS A 99 9.52 6.98 3.48
CA HIS A 99 9.48 5.96 4.55
C HIS A 99 9.67 4.53 4.03
N THR A 100 9.40 4.26 2.76
CA THR A 100 9.69 2.98 2.09
C THR A 100 11.19 2.66 2.10
N ALA A 101 12.07 3.66 2.09
CA ALA A 101 13.51 3.48 2.18
C ALA A 101 13.97 2.80 3.47
N CYS A 102 13.19 2.90 4.56
CA CYS A 102 13.47 2.20 5.82
C CYS A 102 13.21 0.69 5.75
N ARG A 103 12.52 0.22 4.72
CA ARG A 103 12.13 -1.19 4.53
C ARG A 103 12.91 -1.87 3.42
N ASP A 104 13.44 -1.09 2.48
CA ASP A 104 14.18 -1.59 1.32
C ASP A 104 15.71 -1.47 1.51
N LEU A 105 16.18 -1.73 2.73
CA LEU A 105 17.60 -1.61 3.09
C LEU A 105 18.47 -2.72 2.52
N PHE A 106 17.87 -3.85 2.18
CA PHE A 106 18.55 -5.06 1.72
C PHE A 106 18.22 -5.41 0.28
N GLY A 107 17.39 -4.61 -0.37
CA GLY A 107 16.95 -4.80 -1.75
C GLY A 107 17.91 -4.24 -2.78
N THR A 108 17.40 -4.09 -4.02
CA THR A 108 18.15 -3.51 -5.13
C THR A 108 18.57 -2.08 -4.84
N PRO A 109 19.77 -1.64 -5.25
CA PRO A 109 20.19 -0.26 -5.07
C PRO A 109 19.15 0.70 -5.62
N GLN A 110 18.79 1.71 -4.82
CA GLN A 110 17.77 2.70 -5.19
C GLN A 110 18.20 3.47 -6.44
N SER A 111 17.32 3.56 -7.41
CA SER A 111 17.61 4.16 -8.73
C SER A 111 17.65 5.68 -8.72
N SER A 112 17.16 6.32 -7.68
CA SER A 112 17.15 7.78 -7.55
C SER A 112 18.03 8.28 -6.39
N ILE A 113 18.56 9.49 -6.54
CA ILE A 113 19.40 10.13 -5.53
C ILE A 113 18.62 10.32 -4.20
N PRO A 114 17.37 10.84 -4.18
CA PRO A 114 16.62 10.98 -2.94
C PRO A 114 16.37 9.65 -2.22
N ALA A 115 16.01 8.60 -2.94
CA ALA A 115 15.76 7.28 -2.36
C ALA A 115 17.05 6.66 -1.80
N TYR A 116 18.17 6.79 -2.52
CA TYR A 116 19.48 6.35 -2.05
C TYR A 116 19.90 7.06 -0.76
N GLN A 117 19.77 8.39 -0.70
CA GLN A 117 20.12 9.15 0.49
C GLN A 117 19.26 8.79 1.71
N ALA A 118 17.95 8.54 1.49
CA ALA A 118 17.05 8.11 2.54
C ALA A 118 17.41 6.69 3.06
N ALA A 119 17.78 5.77 2.19
CA ALA A 119 18.24 4.42 2.58
C ALA A 119 19.54 4.47 3.37
N GLU A 120 20.52 5.29 2.94
CA GLU A 120 21.79 5.49 3.66
C GLU A 120 21.57 6.10 5.05
N PHE A 121 20.68 7.10 5.14
CA PHE A 121 20.29 7.66 6.44
C PHE A 121 19.68 6.59 7.35
N SER A 122 18.77 5.79 6.83
CA SER A 122 18.11 4.72 7.58
C SER A 122 19.09 3.65 8.07
N ARG A 123 20.08 3.25 7.26
CA ARG A 123 21.14 2.31 7.70
C ARG A 123 21.95 2.86 8.87
N LYS A 124 22.35 4.13 8.78
CA LYS A 124 23.11 4.78 9.87
C LYS A 124 22.31 4.86 11.17
N GLU A 125 21.01 5.11 11.08
CA GLU A 125 20.15 5.12 12.29
C GLU A 125 19.98 3.71 12.87
N LEU A 126 19.86 2.67 12.02
CA LEU A 126 19.83 1.26 12.49
C LEU A 126 21.14 0.84 13.18
N GLU A 127 22.30 1.26 12.67
CA GLU A 127 23.59 1.03 13.33
C GLU A 127 23.63 1.67 14.72
N LYS A 128 23.11 2.90 14.86
CA LYS A 128 23.03 3.57 16.16
C LYS A 128 22.14 2.80 17.14
N ILE A 129 20.99 2.30 16.67
CA ILE A 129 20.07 1.48 17.46
C ILE A 129 20.76 0.17 17.87
N GLY A 130 21.46 -0.51 16.95
CA GLY A 130 22.24 -1.71 17.24
C GLY A 130 23.27 -1.49 18.34
N ASN A 131 24.09 -0.45 18.17
CA ASN A 131 25.11 -0.07 19.16
C ASN A 131 24.51 0.30 20.53
N PHE A 132 23.35 0.92 20.57
CA PHE A 132 22.63 1.20 21.81
C PHE A 132 22.16 -0.07 22.49
N LEU A 133 21.56 -1.01 21.74
CA LEU A 133 21.08 -2.29 22.27
C LEU A 133 22.23 -3.15 22.80
N GLU A 134 23.36 -3.20 22.12
CA GLU A 134 24.55 -3.93 22.59
C GLU A 134 25.05 -3.37 23.92
N LYS A 135 25.17 -2.04 24.05
CA LYS A 135 25.59 -1.40 25.31
C LYS A 135 24.61 -1.65 26.44
N THR A 136 23.31 -1.58 26.19
CA THR A 136 22.29 -1.80 27.24
C THR A 136 22.08 -3.26 27.60
N SER A 137 22.42 -4.21 26.73
CA SER A 137 22.38 -5.65 27.07
C SER A 137 23.54 -6.08 27.94
N LEU A 138 24.69 -5.40 27.90
CA LEU A 138 25.86 -5.66 28.76
C LEU A 138 25.62 -5.20 30.19
N ASP A 139 24.77 -4.22 30.44
CA ASP A 139 24.47 -3.71 31.78
C ASP A 139 23.39 -4.53 32.55
N ARG A 140 22.87 -5.61 31.95
CA ARG A 140 21.85 -6.49 32.55
C ARG A 140 22.39 -7.79 33.14
N LYS A 141 23.66 -7.79 33.56
CA LYS A 141 24.25 -8.92 34.31
C LYS A 141 24.26 -8.66 35.80
#